data_b68ed1fd2fdeb530fa171bb57b36b7d8
#
_entry.id   b68ed1fd2fdeb530fa171bb57b36b7d8
#
_cell.length_a   1.000
_cell.length_b   1.000
_cell.length_c   1.000
_cell.angle_alpha   90.00
_cell.angle_beta   90.00
_cell.angle_gamma   90.00
#
_symmetry.space_group_name_H-M   'P 1'
#
loop_
_entity.id
_entity.type
_entity.pdbx_description
1 polymer ?
#
loop_
_entity_poly.entity_id
_entity_poly.type
_entity_poly.pdbx_seq_one_letter_code
_entity_poly.pdbx_strand_id
1 'polypeptide(L)'
;MLSLQKATLLQTPFILTMIAVIILLLLFTLKNMATSWYIFIPSLILIALSMSGHAWSQSVPIWSIFIRVIHITGISFWLGALIYLVVMVLGKKQFAVNQMRPFLLKVNISAVMLIVISGVLMSIDQTNVLTLWKNIQTWSVLLLIKILLTFVMMTLGFYQTTRALGKHRQTNRFALIIELSIGILLILAGVIMSQLNIPG
;
A
#
# COMPACT_ATOMS: atom_id res chain seq x y z
N MET A 1 1.47 15.59 31.93
CA MET A 1 2.04 14.84 30.80
C MET A 1 1.12 14.74 29.58
N LEU A 2 -0.21 14.73 29.71
CA LEU A 2 -1.18 14.67 28.59
C LEU A 2 -1.24 15.94 27.72
N SER A 3 -0.85 17.10 28.22
CA SER A 3 -0.88 18.37 27.49
C SER A 3 0.24 18.55 26.44
N LEU A 4 1.40 17.96 26.69
CA LEU A 4 2.54 18.00 25.76
C LEU A 4 2.32 17.10 24.53
N GLN A 5 1.63 15.97 24.68
CA GLN A 5 1.28 15.09 23.56
C GLN A 5 0.23 15.70 22.63
N LYS A 6 -0.69 16.51 23.13
CA LYS A 6 -1.68 17.21 22.29
C LYS A 6 -1.05 18.32 21.43
N ALA A 7 -0.06 19.03 21.96
CA ALA A 7 0.64 20.07 21.18
C ALA A 7 1.47 19.48 20.02
N THR A 8 2.06 18.32 20.21
CA THR A 8 2.84 17.62 19.16
C THR A 8 1.97 17.04 18.06
N LEU A 9 0.74 16.62 18.33
CA LEU A 9 -0.20 16.11 17.33
C LEU A 9 -0.66 17.20 16.34
N LEU A 10 -0.83 18.44 16.80
CA LEU A 10 -1.20 19.58 15.96
C LEU A 10 -0.02 20.13 15.13
N GLN A 11 1.21 19.90 15.57
CA GLN A 11 2.42 20.34 14.89
C GLN A 11 3.00 19.28 13.93
N THR A 12 2.42 18.07 13.89
CA THR A 12 2.92 17.02 13.02
C THR A 12 2.59 17.29 11.55
N PRO A 13 3.53 17.06 10.63
CA PRO A 13 3.27 17.14 9.19
C PRO A 13 2.10 16.25 8.73
N PHE A 14 1.64 15.33 9.58
CA PHE A 14 0.49 14.45 9.33
C PHE A 14 -0.81 15.21 9.06
N ILE A 15 -1.18 16.20 9.87
CA ILE A 15 -2.43 16.96 9.67
C ILE A 15 -2.35 17.77 8.39
N LEU A 16 -1.21 18.42 8.13
CA LEU A 16 -0.99 19.17 6.89
C LEU A 16 -1.06 18.25 5.67
N THR A 17 -0.46 17.05 5.74
CA THR A 17 -0.54 16.06 4.66
C THR A 17 -1.96 15.56 4.45
N MET A 18 -2.73 15.32 5.52
CA MET A 18 -4.14 14.90 5.42
C MET A 18 -5.01 15.98 4.81
N ILE A 19 -4.83 17.24 5.20
CA ILE A 19 -5.52 18.39 4.60
C ILE A 19 -5.16 18.48 3.11
N ALA A 20 -3.88 18.38 2.75
CA ALA A 20 -3.44 18.40 1.37
C ALA A 20 -4.05 17.26 0.55
N VAL A 21 -4.11 16.04 1.09
CA VAL A 21 -4.75 14.89 0.43
C VAL A 21 -6.23 15.13 0.20
N ILE A 22 -6.95 15.68 1.20
CA ILE A 22 -8.38 15.99 1.07
C ILE A 22 -8.60 17.04 -0.03
N ILE A 23 -7.81 18.11 -0.04
CA ILE A 23 -7.90 19.15 -1.08
C ILE A 23 -7.62 18.55 -2.47
N LEU A 24 -6.58 17.72 -2.61
CA LEU A 24 -6.24 17.07 -3.88
C LEU A 24 -7.34 16.11 -4.35
N LEU A 25 -7.97 15.36 -3.43
CA LEU A 25 -9.11 14.49 -3.76
C LEU A 25 -10.32 15.32 -4.20
N LEU A 26 -10.61 16.46 -3.56
CA LEU A 26 -11.67 17.36 -3.99
C LEU A 26 -11.39 17.95 -5.38
N LEU A 27 -10.13 18.35 -5.65
CA LEU A 27 -9.73 18.81 -6.97
C LEU A 27 -9.91 17.73 -8.04
N PHE A 28 -9.66 16.46 -7.69
CA PHE A 28 -9.81 15.33 -8.61
C PHE A 28 -11.27 15.09 -9.05
N THR A 29 -12.25 15.61 -8.29
CA THR A 29 -13.68 15.50 -8.65
C THR A 29 -14.16 16.55 -9.67
N LEU A 30 -13.31 17.54 -10.00
CA LEU A 30 -13.67 18.57 -10.97
C LEU A 30 -13.81 17.98 -12.37
N LYS A 31 -14.88 18.39 -13.06
CA LYS A 31 -15.12 17.99 -14.46
C LYS A 31 -14.24 18.80 -15.41
N ASN A 32 -13.91 18.20 -16.55
CA ASN A 32 -13.16 18.85 -17.65
C ASN A 32 -11.70 19.21 -17.31
N MET A 33 -11.04 18.43 -16.47
CA MET A 33 -9.61 18.62 -16.21
C MET A 33 -8.77 18.18 -17.40
N ALA A 34 -7.65 18.87 -17.64
CA ALA A 34 -6.68 18.44 -18.62
C ALA A 34 -6.11 17.04 -18.24
N THR A 35 -5.81 16.22 -19.25
CA THR A 35 -5.37 14.82 -19.04
C THR A 35 -4.16 14.71 -18.12
N SER A 36 -3.26 15.70 -18.11
CA SER A 36 -2.10 15.76 -17.22
C SER A 36 -2.46 15.77 -15.73
N TRP A 37 -3.60 16.32 -15.35
CA TRP A 37 -4.06 16.36 -13.96
C TRP A 37 -4.37 14.98 -13.39
N TYR A 38 -4.82 14.03 -14.25
CA TYR A 38 -5.09 12.65 -13.85
C TYR A 38 -3.82 11.89 -13.42
N ILE A 39 -2.64 12.39 -13.79
CA ILE A 39 -1.34 11.86 -13.33
C ILE A 39 -0.79 12.71 -12.19
N PHE A 40 -0.88 14.04 -12.32
CA PHE A 40 -0.27 14.97 -11.38
C PHE A 40 -0.90 14.89 -9.99
N ILE A 41 -2.24 14.91 -9.88
CA ILE A 41 -2.93 14.86 -8.58
C ILE A 41 -2.66 13.55 -7.82
N PRO A 42 -2.80 12.33 -8.40
CA PRO A 42 -2.43 11.11 -7.71
C PRO A 42 -0.97 11.08 -7.27
N SER A 43 -0.05 11.61 -8.07
CA SER A 43 1.36 11.69 -7.70
C SER A 43 1.59 12.58 -6.48
N LEU A 44 0.92 13.73 -6.40
CA LEU A 44 0.97 14.59 -5.21
C LEU A 44 0.36 13.92 -3.97
N ILE A 45 -0.74 13.16 -4.14
CA ILE A 45 -1.35 12.39 -3.05
C ILE A 45 -0.36 11.34 -2.53
N LEU A 46 0.31 10.61 -3.42
CA LEU A 46 1.32 9.62 -3.04
C LEU A 46 2.48 10.25 -2.25
N ILE A 47 2.97 11.40 -2.70
CA ILE A 47 4.03 12.14 -2.01
C ILE A 47 3.52 12.59 -0.64
N ALA A 48 2.34 13.21 -0.56
CA ALA A 48 1.77 13.70 0.69
C ALA A 48 1.59 12.58 1.72
N LEU A 49 1.05 11.41 1.30
CA LEU A 49 0.92 10.23 2.16
C LEU A 49 2.27 9.69 2.63
N SER A 50 3.29 9.77 1.78
CA SER A 50 4.64 9.30 2.12
C SER A 50 5.36 10.20 3.13
N MET A 51 4.99 11.47 3.21
CA MET A 51 5.53 12.43 4.17
C MET A 51 4.94 12.27 5.58
N SER A 52 3.89 11.44 5.76
CA SER A 52 3.27 11.21 7.06
C SER A 52 4.07 10.26 7.96
N GLY A 53 3.85 10.32 9.29
CA GLY A 53 4.42 9.41 10.27
C GLY A 53 5.91 9.63 10.55
N HIS A 54 6.64 8.56 10.90
CA HIS A 54 8.03 8.62 11.39
C HIS A 54 9.10 8.91 10.32
N ALA A 55 8.72 9.16 9.06
CA ALA A 55 9.70 9.42 7.99
C ALA A 55 10.61 10.63 8.28
N TRP A 56 10.07 11.63 8.97
CA TRP A 56 10.80 12.85 9.34
C TRP A 56 11.76 12.68 10.53
N SER A 57 11.56 11.67 11.36
CA SER A 57 12.41 11.40 12.53
C SER A 57 13.62 10.51 12.22
N GLN A 58 13.75 10.06 10.97
CA GLN A 58 14.88 9.24 10.54
C GLN A 58 16.14 10.08 10.30
N SER A 59 17.31 9.42 10.34
CA SER A 59 18.61 10.05 10.13
C SER A 59 18.74 10.74 8.77
N VAL A 60 18.11 10.16 7.73
CA VAL A 60 18.04 10.71 6.36
C VAL A 60 16.58 10.76 5.91
N PRO A 61 15.82 11.80 6.29
CA PRO A 61 14.37 11.86 6.04
C PRO A 61 13.99 11.75 4.55
N ILE A 62 14.77 12.36 3.66
CA ILE A 62 14.51 12.33 2.20
C ILE A 62 14.57 10.91 1.68
N TRP A 63 15.52 10.08 2.13
CA TRP A 63 15.66 8.70 1.75
C TRP A 63 14.46 7.88 2.21
N SER A 64 14.06 8.03 3.46
CA SER A 64 12.91 7.34 4.04
C SER A 64 11.61 7.70 3.33
N ILE A 65 11.41 8.99 2.98
CA ILE A 65 10.27 9.44 2.19
C ILE A 65 10.29 8.81 0.80
N PHE A 66 11.44 8.78 0.13
CA PHE A 66 11.59 8.21 -1.21
C PHE A 66 11.21 6.72 -1.25
N ILE A 67 11.74 5.92 -0.32
CA ILE A 67 11.38 4.49 -0.21
C ILE A 67 9.88 4.32 0.04
N ARG A 68 9.30 5.16 0.89
CA ARG A 68 7.86 5.16 1.17
C ARG A 68 7.01 5.50 -0.05
N VAL A 69 7.41 6.48 -0.87
CA VAL A 69 6.73 6.80 -2.13
C VAL A 69 6.69 5.56 -3.03
N ILE A 70 7.81 4.87 -3.18
CA ILE A 70 7.88 3.62 -3.97
C ILE A 70 6.94 2.56 -3.40
N HIS A 71 6.94 2.37 -2.08
CA HIS A 71 6.09 1.39 -1.40
C HIS A 71 4.60 1.67 -1.59
N ILE A 72 4.16 2.90 -1.34
CA ILE A 72 2.76 3.30 -1.48
C ILE A 72 2.33 3.25 -2.95
N THR A 73 3.22 3.61 -3.88
CA THR A 73 2.98 3.48 -5.32
C THR A 73 2.72 2.02 -5.71
N GLY A 74 3.56 1.10 -5.23
CA GLY A 74 3.36 -0.34 -5.43
C GLY A 74 2.00 -0.82 -4.91
N ILE A 75 1.64 -0.45 -3.67
CA ILE A 75 0.34 -0.78 -3.06
C ILE A 75 -0.81 -0.21 -3.90
N SER A 76 -0.71 1.03 -4.37
CA SER A 76 -1.75 1.69 -5.15
C SER A 76 -1.98 1.00 -6.50
N PHE A 77 -0.93 0.61 -7.21
CA PHE A 77 -1.06 -0.13 -8.46
C PHE A 77 -1.63 -1.53 -8.24
N TRP A 78 -1.15 -2.24 -7.23
CA TRP A 78 -1.65 -3.57 -6.90
C TRP A 78 -3.14 -3.53 -6.51
N LEU A 79 -3.51 -2.65 -5.58
CA LEU A 79 -4.89 -2.52 -5.11
C LEU A 79 -5.82 -2.05 -6.23
N GLY A 80 -5.39 -1.09 -7.05
CA GLY A 80 -6.14 -0.61 -8.20
C GLY A 80 -6.43 -1.72 -9.22
N ALA A 81 -5.43 -2.55 -9.53
CA ALA A 81 -5.59 -3.70 -10.41
C ALA A 81 -6.55 -4.75 -9.81
N LEU A 82 -6.46 -4.99 -8.50
CA LEU A 82 -7.32 -5.94 -7.79
C LEU A 82 -8.78 -5.46 -7.75
N ILE A 83 -9.02 -4.19 -7.41
CA ILE A 83 -10.36 -3.58 -7.40
C ILE A 83 -10.96 -3.65 -8.81
N TYR A 84 -10.17 -3.31 -9.84
CA TYR A 84 -10.63 -3.41 -11.23
C TYR A 84 -11.08 -4.83 -11.57
N LEU A 85 -10.29 -5.85 -11.21
CA LEU A 85 -10.66 -7.26 -11.43
C LEU A 85 -11.94 -7.65 -10.68
N VAL A 86 -12.08 -7.25 -9.41
CA VAL A 86 -13.27 -7.52 -8.61
C VAL A 86 -14.51 -6.91 -9.27
N VAL A 87 -14.46 -5.64 -9.64
CA VAL A 87 -15.58 -4.94 -10.30
C VAL A 87 -15.97 -5.59 -11.62
N MET A 88 -14.98 -5.97 -12.46
CA MET A 88 -15.26 -6.61 -13.74
C MET A 88 -15.83 -8.02 -13.58
N VAL A 89 -15.31 -8.80 -12.62
CA VAL A 89 -15.81 -10.16 -12.34
C VAL A 89 -17.21 -10.14 -11.74
N LEU A 90 -17.49 -9.23 -10.82
CA LEU A 90 -18.84 -9.05 -10.25
C LEU A 90 -19.83 -8.52 -11.30
N GLY A 91 -19.40 -7.62 -12.18
CA GLY A 91 -20.17 -7.11 -13.29
C GLY A 91 -20.39 -8.10 -14.45
N LYS A 92 -19.93 -9.36 -14.32
CA LYS A 92 -20.02 -10.42 -15.34
C LYS A 92 -19.34 -10.05 -16.69
N LYS A 93 -18.42 -9.08 -16.70
CA LYS A 93 -17.70 -8.62 -17.90
C LYS A 93 -16.48 -9.49 -18.22
N GLN A 94 -16.67 -10.80 -18.36
CA GLN A 94 -15.61 -11.78 -18.52
C GLN A 94 -14.73 -11.51 -19.75
N PHE A 95 -15.30 -10.99 -20.85
CA PHE A 95 -14.56 -10.63 -22.05
C PHE A 95 -13.52 -9.54 -21.75
N ALA A 96 -13.90 -8.47 -21.05
CA ALA A 96 -12.99 -7.38 -20.68
C ALA A 96 -11.88 -7.88 -19.75
N VAL A 97 -12.21 -8.78 -18.79
CA VAL A 97 -11.21 -9.42 -17.91
C VAL A 97 -10.16 -10.17 -18.74
N ASN A 98 -10.58 -10.99 -19.69
CA ASN A 98 -9.67 -11.78 -20.50
C ASN A 98 -8.76 -10.92 -21.39
N GLN A 99 -9.29 -9.83 -21.94
CA GLN A 99 -8.53 -8.90 -22.77
C GLN A 99 -7.46 -8.14 -21.96
N MET A 100 -7.80 -7.68 -20.74
CA MET A 100 -6.90 -6.91 -19.88
C MET A 100 -5.95 -7.76 -19.03
N ARG A 101 -6.19 -9.06 -18.94
CA ARG A 101 -5.44 -9.99 -18.10
C ARG A 101 -3.92 -9.91 -18.27
N PRO A 102 -3.33 -9.95 -19.48
CA PRO A 102 -1.87 -9.92 -19.63
C PRO A 102 -1.26 -8.60 -19.14
N PHE A 103 -1.98 -7.50 -19.29
CA PHE A 103 -1.57 -6.19 -18.77
C PHE A 103 -1.63 -6.18 -17.24
N LEU A 104 -2.77 -6.59 -16.65
CA LEU A 104 -2.96 -6.62 -15.20
C LEU A 104 -1.95 -7.55 -14.51
N LEU A 105 -1.58 -8.66 -15.15
CA LEU A 105 -0.54 -9.55 -14.64
C LEU A 105 0.81 -8.84 -14.53
N LYS A 106 1.23 -8.12 -15.58
CA LYS A 106 2.47 -7.34 -15.56
C LYS A 106 2.44 -6.29 -14.47
N VAL A 107 1.33 -5.55 -14.37
CA VAL A 107 1.14 -4.52 -13.32
C VAL A 107 1.25 -5.15 -11.93
N ASN A 108 0.58 -6.27 -11.68
CA ASN A 108 0.61 -6.94 -10.38
C ASN A 108 2.01 -7.45 -10.00
N ILE A 109 2.73 -8.09 -10.95
CA ILE A 109 4.09 -8.56 -10.68
C ILE A 109 5.01 -7.37 -10.36
N SER A 110 4.96 -6.31 -11.18
CA SER A 110 5.78 -5.11 -10.93
C SER A 110 5.42 -4.45 -9.60
N ALA A 111 4.13 -4.35 -9.27
CA ALA A 111 3.66 -3.79 -8.01
C ALA A 111 4.14 -4.60 -6.80
N VAL A 112 4.03 -5.94 -6.85
CA VAL A 112 4.52 -6.83 -5.78
C VAL A 112 6.03 -6.69 -5.60
N MET A 113 6.81 -6.64 -6.69
CA MET A 113 8.26 -6.41 -6.61
C MET A 113 8.59 -5.08 -5.93
N LEU A 114 7.90 -3.99 -6.30
CA LEU A 114 8.06 -2.68 -5.65
C LEU A 114 7.72 -2.74 -4.16
N ILE A 115 6.62 -3.39 -3.79
CA ILE A 115 6.18 -3.53 -2.38
C ILE A 115 7.21 -4.30 -1.57
N VAL A 116 7.69 -5.43 -2.08
CA VAL A 116 8.64 -6.30 -1.35
C VAL A 116 9.98 -5.59 -1.18
N ILE A 117 10.56 -5.08 -2.27
CA ILE A 117 11.88 -4.42 -2.22
C ILE A 117 11.82 -3.19 -1.30
N SER A 118 10.84 -2.32 -1.47
CA SER A 118 10.70 -1.13 -0.63
C SER A 118 10.35 -1.47 0.82
N GLY A 119 9.56 -2.53 1.07
CA GLY A 119 9.24 -3.00 2.41
C GLY A 119 10.47 -3.51 3.16
N VAL A 120 11.36 -4.25 2.49
CA VAL A 120 12.64 -4.69 3.06
C VAL A 120 13.54 -3.47 3.35
N LEU A 121 13.66 -2.54 2.41
CA LEU A 121 14.46 -1.32 2.61
C LEU A 121 13.92 -0.48 3.78
N MET A 122 12.60 -0.33 3.91
CA MET A 122 11.97 0.36 5.06
C MET A 122 12.27 -0.35 6.38
N SER A 123 12.24 -1.69 6.40
CA SER A 123 12.53 -2.45 7.61
C SER A 123 13.98 -2.27 8.06
N ILE A 124 14.93 -2.22 7.12
CA ILE A 124 16.35 -1.98 7.40
C ILE A 124 16.57 -0.53 7.88
N ASP A 125 15.88 0.44 7.25
CA ASP A 125 16.01 1.86 7.58
C ASP A 125 15.42 2.20 8.95
N GLN A 126 14.33 1.54 9.35
CA GLN A 126 13.59 1.87 10.56
C GLN A 126 13.99 1.07 11.79
N THR A 127 14.60 -0.10 11.63
CA THR A 127 14.89 -0.99 12.76
C THR A 127 16.23 -1.68 12.62
N ASN A 128 16.91 -1.85 13.75
CA ASN A 128 17.99 -2.82 13.80
C ASN A 128 17.36 -4.23 13.88
N VAL A 129 17.48 -5.00 12.79
CA VAL A 129 16.89 -6.34 12.65
C VAL A 129 17.26 -7.26 13.83
N LEU A 130 18.43 -7.07 14.44
CA LEU A 130 18.87 -7.85 15.59
C LEU A 130 18.10 -7.52 16.88
N THR A 131 17.60 -6.29 17.04
CA THR A 131 16.82 -5.88 18.22
C THR A 131 15.39 -6.39 18.19
N LEU A 132 14.82 -6.64 17.00
CA LEU A 132 13.48 -7.20 16.83
C LEU A 132 13.30 -8.57 17.50
N TRP A 133 14.34 -9.38 17.52
CA TRP A 133 14.32 -10.73 18.12
C TRP A 133 14.56 -10.73 19.62
N LYS A 134 15.20 -9.68 20.15
CA LYS A 134 15.51 -9.59 21.58
C LYS A 134 14.36 -9.06 22.42
N ASN A 135 13.55 -8.14 21.85
CA ASN A 135 12.41 -7.53 22.53
C ASN A 135 11.16 -7.62 21.64
N ILE A 136 10.34 -8.65 21.86
CA ILE A 136 9.07 -8.82 21.14
C ILE A 136 8.09 -7.76 21.64
N GLN A 137 8.02 -6.65 20.96
CA GLN A 137 7.05 -5.57 21.19
C GLN A 137 5.87 -5.67 20.21
N THR A 138 4.79 -4.99 20.49
CA THR A 138 3.58 -4.95 19.64
C THR A 138 3.91 -4.62 18.19
N TRP A 139 4.88 -3.72 17.95
CA TRP A 139 5.34 -3.36 16.61
C TRP A 139 5.97 -4.55 15.87
N SER A 140 6.83 -5.32 16.54
CA SER A 140 7.49 -6.51 15.98
C SER A 140 6.48 -7.60 15.62
N VAL A 141 5.47 -7.82 16.47
CA VAL A 141 4.39 -8.78 16.21
C VAL A 141 3.58 -8.36 14.98
N LEU A 142 3.22 -7.07 14.87
CA LEU A 142 2.49 -6.56 13.70
C LEU A 142 3.33 -6.66 12.41
N LEU A 143 4.64 -6.45 12.48
CA LEU A 143 5.54 -6.65 11.35
C LEU A 143 5.53 -8.11 10.87
N LEU A 144 5.64 -9.07 11.80
CA LEU A 144 5.58 -10.50 11.48
C LEU A 144 4.23 -10.89 10.86
N ILE A 145 3.13 -10.42 11.43
CA ILE A 145 1.78 -10.63 10.88
C ILE A 145 1.70 -10.07 9.45
N LYS A 146 2.23 -8.87 9.23
CA LYS A 146 2.24 -8.22 7.91
C LYS A 146 3.05 -9.01 6.90
N ILE A 147 4.23 -9.52 7.29
CA ILE A 147 5.05 -10.39 6.42
C ILE A 147 4.29 -11.67 6.07
N LEU A 148 3.68 -12.33 7.06
CA LEU A 148 2.90 -13.55 6.85
C LEU A 148 1.71 -13.32 5.90
N LEU A 149 0.92 -12.26 6.16
CA LEU A 149 -0.22 -11.91 5.31
C LEU A 149 0.22 -11.56 3.87
N THR A 150 1.35 -10.87 3.72
CA THR A 150 1.92 -10.57 2.39
C THR A 150 2.29 -11.85 1.66
N PHE A 151 2.90 -12.84 2.36
CA PHE A 151 3.24 -14.12 1.77
C PHE A 151 1.99 -14.91 1.33
N VAL A 152 0.96 -14.95 2.19
CA VAL A 152 -0.34 -15.57 1.85
C VAL A 152 -0.94 -14.91 0.60
N MET A 153 -0.91 -13.58 0.54
CA MET A 153 -1.45 -12.82 -0.58
C MET A 153 -0.68 -13.07 -1.89
N MET A 154 0.66 -13.14 -1.82
CA MET A 154 1.49 -13.51 -2.98
C MET A 154 1.16 -14.92 -3.48
N THR A 155 0.96 -15.87 -2.57
CA THR A 155 0.58 -17.25 -2.90
C THR A 155 -0.79 -17.30 -3.57
N LEU A 156 -1.77 -16.56 -3.07
CA LEU A 156 -3.11 -16.46 -3.67
C LEU A 156 -3.05 -15.80 -5.06
N GLY A 157 -2.29 -14.71 -5.21
CA GLY A 157 -2.10 -14.04 -6.50
C GLY A 157 -1.41 -14.95 -7.52
N PHE A 158 -0.38 -15.70 -7.10
CA PHE A 158 0.27 -16.71 -7.95
C PHE A 158 -0.69 -17.84 -8.35
N TYR A 159 -1.44 -18.38 -7.39
CA TYR A 159 -2.46 -19.40 -7.66
C TYR A 159 -3.50 -18.90 -8.66
N GLN A 160 -4.01 -17.69 -8.49
CA GLN A 160 -4.96 -17.10 -9.43
C GLN A 160 -4.35 -16.91 -10.83
N THR A 161 -3.10 -16.47 -10.89
CA THR A 161 -2.36 -16.27 -12.14
C THR A 161 -2.15 -17.57 -12.88
N THR A 162 -1.67 -18.62 -12.21
CA THR A 162 -1.44 -19.94 -12.84
C THR A 162 -2.75 -20.59 -13.30
N ARG A 163 -3.81 -20.45 -12.49
CA ARG A 163 -5.15 -20.93 -12.88
C ARG A 163 -5.70 -20.16 -14.07
N ALA A 164 -5.38 -18.88 -14.16
CA ALA A 164 -5.83 -18.00 -15.22
C ALA A 164 -5.09 -18.20 -16.54
N LEU A 165 -3.83 -18.63 -16.51
CA LEU A 165 -3.04 -18.97 -17.71
C LEU A 165 -3.48 -20.31 -18.33
N GLY A 166 -4.11 -21.21 -17.55
CA GLY A 166 -4.70 -22.44 -18.08
C GLY A 166 -5.88 -22.13 -19.00
N LYS A 167 -5.88 -22.71 -20.22
CA LYS A 167 -6.96 -22.56 -21.20
C LYS A 167 -8.34 -22.79 -20.54
N HIS A 168 -9.24 -21.79 -20.62
CA HIS A 168 -10.65 -21.84 -20.23
C HIS A 168 -11.01 -21.79 -18.73
N ARG A 169 -10.12 -21.44 -17.81
CA ARG A 169 -10.51 -21.30 -16.40
C ARG A 169 -10.91 -19.87 -16.03
N GLN A 170 -12.11 -19.73 -15.49
CA GLN A 170 -12.64 -18.48 -14.97
C GLN A 170 -11.88 -18.06 -13.70
N THR A 171 -11.72 -16.76 -13.52
CA THR A 171 -11.16 -16.18 -12.29
C THR A 171 -12.05 -16.55 -11.09
N ASN A 172 -11.45 -17.07 -10.03
CA ASN A 172 -12.18 -17.46 -8.83
C ASN A 172 -12.60 -16.22 -8.03
N ARG A 173 -13.91 -15.93 -7.99
CA ARG A 173 -14.47 -14.77 -7.29
C ARG A 173 -14.15 -14.80 -5.80
N PHE A 174 -14.25 -15.96 -5.17
CA PHE A 174 -13.99 -16.11 -3.75
C PHE A 174 -12.53 -15.80 -3.41
N ALA A 175 -11.58 -16.29 -4.20
CA ALA A 175 -10.16 -16.00 -4.03
C ALA A 175 -9.85 -14.50 -4.20
N LEU A 176 -10.51 -13.80 -5.15
CA LEU A 176 -10.36 -12.35 -5.32
C LEU A 176 -10.86 -11.56 -4.11
N ILE A 177 -12.01 -11.97 -3.54
CA ILE A 177 -12.56 -11.32 -2.35
C ILE A 177 -11.65 -11.52 -1.14
N ILE A 178 -11.12 -12.72 -0.95
CA ILE A 178 -10.15 -13.02 0.11
C ILE A 178 -8.90 -12.15 -0.06
N GLU A 179 -8.35 -12.09 -1.28
CA GLU A 179 -7.16 -11.28 -1.60
C GLU A 179 -7.40 -9.80 -1.30
N LEU A 180 -8.56 -9.26 -1.67
CA LEU A 180 -8.95 -7.88 -1.36
C LEU A 180 -9.08 -7.67 0.16
N SER A 181 -9.70 -8.61 0.89
CA SER A 181 -9.86 -8.53 2.34
C SER A 181 -8.49 -8.53 3.06
N ILE A 182 -7.58 -9.41 2.65
CA ILE A 182 -6.21 -9.44 3.18
C ILE A 182 -5.48 -8.13 2.87
N GLY A 183 -5.66 -7.59 1.67
CA GLY A 183 -5.07 -6.30 1.29
C GLY A 183 -5.55 -5.14 2.18
N ILE A 184 -6.83 -5.08 2.49
CA ILE A 184 -7.39 -4.09 3.42
C ILE A 184 -6.79 -4.27 4.81
N LEU A 185 -6.69 -5.50 5.32
CA LEU A 185 -6.06 -5.79 6.61
C LEU A 185 -4.59 -5.36 6.64
N LEU A 186 -3.83 -5.56 5.55
CA LEU A 186 -2.44 -5.12 5.42
C LEU A 186 -2.31 -3.61 5.48
N ILE A 187 -3.22 -2.87 4.83
CA ILE A 187 -3.25 -1.40 4.88
C ILE A 187 -3.55 -0.93 6.31
N LEU A 188 -4.58 -1.52 6.96
CA LEU A 188 -4.92 -1.19 8.35
C LEU A 188 -3.75 -1.47 9.30
N ALA A 189 -3.10 -2.63 9.17
CA ALA A 189 -1.90 -2.95 9.94
C ALA A 189 -0.78 -1.92 9.72
N GLY A 190 -0.57 -1.46 8.49
CA GLY A 190 0.39 -0.42 8.15
C GLY A 190 0.07 0.92 8.82
N VAL A 191 -1.20 1.32 8.83
CA VAL A 191 -1.66 2.53 9.51
C VAL A 191 -1.45 2.43 11.02
N ILE A 192 -1.82 1.31 11.64
CA ILE A 192 -1.60 1.08 13.08
C ILE A 192 -0.11 1.14 13.41
N MET A 193 0.74 0.46 12.64
CA MET A 193 2.20 0.47 12.84
C MET A 193 2.78 1.88 12.75
N SER A 194 2.23 2.74 11.90
CA SER A 194 2.71 4.13 11.76
C SER A 194 2.45 4.99 13.00
N GLN A 195 1.56 4.57 13.90
CA GLN A 195 1.22 5.25 15.15
C GLN A 195 1.95 4.66 16.37
N LEU A 196 2.58 3.50 16.22
CA LEU A 196 3.32 2.85 17.31
C LEU A 196 4.76 3.32 17.35
N ASN A 197 5.34 3.38 18.56
CA ASN A 197 6.76 3.66 18.72
C ASN A 197 7.59 2.53 18.10
N ILE A 198 8.60 2.91 17.35
CA ILE A 198 9.57 1.98 16.77
C ILE A 198 10.45 1.46 17.90
N PRO A 199 10.67 0.13 17.99
CA PRO A 199 11.61 -0.43 18.97
C PRO A 199 13.03 0.09 18.70
N GLY A 200 13.60 0.78 19.69
CA GLY A 200 14.98 1.28 19.67
C GLY A 200 16.00 0.18 19.96
#